data_1a1e82d8590dc177b264c322bb07411c
#
_entry.id   1a1e82d8590dc177b264c322bb07411c
#
_cell.length_a   1.000
_cell.length_b   1.000
_cell.length_c   1.000
_cell.angle_alpha   90.00
_cell.angle_beta   90.00
_cell.angle_gamma   90.00
#
_symmetry.space_group_name_H-M   'P 1'
#
loop_
_entity.id
_entity.type
_entity.pdbx_description
1 polymer ?
#
loop_
_entity_poly.entity_id
_entity_poly.type
_entity_poly.pdbx_seq_one_letter_code
_entity_poly.pdbx_strand_id
1 'polypeptide(L)'
;MTVPAVQQIIDELDGHRARFEDFCRSLSPEELTRPVPQSTWLVRDFIAHLATIDIPVGNMFAAMHAQEPTPARTAEDKPFEVDSWNDRQVEARRNHSLEEVLAEAARTRAELMAHMVVLTDDDLARMMKFGGDSKRAPSEIPFASYLRGWCKHDPMHALDMSRALPDRQAALAPWFDDPVIQGYQKAMNG
;
A
#
# COMPACT_ATOMS: atom_id res chain seq x y z
N MET A 1 -18.49 -18.55 -0.59
CA MET A 1 -18.94 -17.17 -0.91
C MET A 1 -18.16 -16.21 0.00
N THR A 2 -17.59 -15.16 -0.57
CA THR A 2 -16.89 -14.12 0.21
C THR A 2 -17.87 -13.43 1.16
N VAL A 3 -17.47 -13.20 2.40
CA VAL A 3 -18.32 -12.49 3.38
C VAL A 3 -18.51 -11.02 2.97
N PRO A 4 -19.68 -10.40 3.21
CA PRO A 4 -19.98 -9.05 2.71
C PRO A 4 -18.97 -7.99 3.14
N ALA A 5 -18.46 -8.08 4.37
CA ALA A 5 -17.46 -7.12 4.87
C ALA A 5 -16.12 -7.22 4.10
N VAL A 6 -15.70 -8.40 3.72
CA VAL A 6 -14.50 -8.62 2.88
C VAL A 6 -14.74 -8.12 1.46
N GLN A 7 -15.94 -8.38 0.90
CA GLN A 7 -16.27 -7.90 -0.43
C GLN A 7 -16.22 -6.37 -0.53
N GLN A 8 -16.74 -5.66 0.46
CA GLN A 8 -16.65 -4.20 0.52
C GLN A 8 -15.19 -3.71 0.53
N ILE A 9 -14.30 -4.38 1.27
CA ILE A 9 -12.87 -4.06 1.31
C ILE A 9 -12.22 -4.30 -0.06
N ILE A 10 -12.55 -5.41 -0.71
CA ILE A 10 -12.05 -5.74 -2.05
C ILE A 10 -12.50 -4.68 -3.07
N ASP A 11 -13.78 -4.35 -3.08
CA ASP A 11 -14.36 -3.36 -4.01
C ASP A 11 -13.70 -1.98 -3.82
N GLU A 12 -13.41 -1.59 -2.58
CA GLU A 12 -12.71 -0.34 -2.27
C GLU A 12 -11.26 -0.35 -2.75
N LEU A 13 -10.52 -1.44 -2.49
CA LEU A 13 -9.15 -1.61 -2.95
C LEU A 13 -9.04 -1.55 -4.47
N ASP A 14 -9.91 -2.27 -5.18
CA ASP A 14 -9.95 -2.28 -6.64
C ASP A 14 -10.30 -0.90 -7.21
N GLY A 15 -11.28 -0.24 -6.62
CA GLY A 15 -11.69 1.11 -7.03
C GLY A 15 -10.57 2.14 -6.85
N HIS A 16 -9.80 2.07 -5.76
CA HIS A 16 -8.66 2.94 -5.55
C HIS A 16 -7.52 2.62 -6.50
N ARG A 17 -7.21 1.33 -6.72
CA ARG A 17 -6.16 0.91 -7.64
C ARG A 17 -6.45 1.33 -9.07
N ALA A 18 -7.64 1.09 -9.58
CA ALA A 18 -8.02 1.50 -10.93
C ALA A 18 -7.85 3.01 -11.15
N ARG A 19 -8.33 3.83 -10.21
CA ARG A 19 -8.14 5.29 -10.26
C ARG A 19 -6.68 5.70 -10.18
N PHE A 20 -5.89 5.03 -9.36
CA PHE A 20 -4.46 5.30 -9.22
C PHE A 20 -3.71 4.99 -10.53
N GLU A 21 -4.00 3.86 -11.15
CA GLU A 21 -3.39 3.46 -12.42
C GLU A 21 -3.73 4.43 -13.55
N ASP A 22 -5.00 4.85 -13.66
CA ASP A 22 -5.43 5.86 -14.64
C ASP A 22 -4.69 7.19 -14.44
N PHE A 23 -4.54 7.60 -13.17
CA PHE A 23 -3.74 8.77 -12.82
C PHE A 23 -2.28 8.61 -13.25
N CYS A 24 -1.64 7.49 -12.95
CA CYS A 24 -0.25 7.22 -13.31
C CYS A 24 -0.03 7.24 -14.83
N ARG A 25 -0.94 6.64 -15.61
CA ARG A 25 -0.87 6.67 -17.09
C ARG A 25 -1.05 8.07 -17.70
N SER A 26 -1.66 9.00 -16.96
CA SER A 26 -1.81 10.39 -17.37
C SER A 26 -0.57 11.24 -17.17
N LEU A 27 0.45 10.75 -16.44
CA LEU A 27 1.65 11.51 -16.11
C LEU A 27 2.64 11.53 -17.29
N SER A 28 3.27 12.68 -17.48
CA SER A 28 4.36 12.82 -18.45
C SER A 28 5.66 12.20 -17.93
N PRO A 29 6.63 11.89 -18.83
CA PRO A 29 7.96 11.42 -18.41
C PRO A 29 8.66 12.39 -17.45
N GLU A 30 8.49 13.70 -17.63
CA GLU A 30 9.04 14.73 -16.77
C GLU A 30 8.39 14.71 -15.38
N GLU A 31 7.07 14.52 -15.31
CA GLU A 31 6.35 14.40 -14.04
C GLU A 31 6.80 13.17 -13.25
N LEU A 32 7.02 12.05 -13.92
CA LEU A 32 7.49 10.80 -13.28
C LEU A 32 8.86 10.93 -12.62
N THR A 33 9.69 11.85 -13.10
CA THR A 33 11.05 12.07 -12.58
C THR A 33 11.15 13.21 -11.56
N ARG A 34 10.04 13.85 -11.19
CA ARG A 34 10.04 14.92 -10.19
C ARG A 34 10.33 14.36 -8.78
N PRO A 35 11.25 14.98 -8.03
CA PRO A 35 11.47 14.63 -6.63
C PRO A 35 10.26 15.03 -5.77
N VAL A 36 9.83 14.12 -4.90
CA VAL A 36 8.71 14.41 -4.00
C VAL A 36 9.24 15.12 -2.74
N PRO A 37 8.72 16.31 -2.40
CA PRO A 37 9.15 17.04 -1.20
C PRO A 37 9.02 16.19 0.06
N GLN A 38 10.00 16.28 0.95
CA GLN A 38 10.09 15.52 2.21
C GLN A 38 10.22 14.00 2.03
N SER A 39 10.61 13.54 0.83
CA SER A 39 10.90 12.14 0.52
C SER A 39 12.25 12.03 -0.19
N THR A 40 12.86 10.85 -0.12
CA THR A 40 14.03 10.48 -0.95
C THR A 40 13.62 9.96 -2.32
N TRP A 41 12.33 9.79 -2.54
CA TRP A 41 11.74 9.16 -3.72
C TRP A 41 11.27 10.18 -4.75
N LEU A 42 11.34 9.78 -6.01
CA LEU A 42 10.69 10.43 -7.14
C LEU A 42 9.21 9.98 -7.24
N VAL A 43 8.42 10.68 -8.04
CA VAL A 43 7.03 10.29 -8.31
C VAL A 43 6.93 8.83 -8.79
N ARG A 44 7.79 8.40 -9.71
CA ARG A 44 7.83 7.01 -10.21
C ARG A 44 8.16 5.97 -9.12
N ASP A 45 8.91 6.37 -8.11
CA ASP A 45 9.33 5.46 -7.04
C ASP A 45 8.15 5.09 -6.14
N PHE A 46 7.20 5.99 -5.92
CA PHE A 46 5.92 5.70 -5.25
C PHE A 46 5.08 4.69 -6.05
N ILE A 47 5.09 4.79 -7.38
CA ILE A 47 4.39 3.82 -8.24
C ILE A 47 5.03 2.44 -8.11
N ALA A 48 6.37 2.37 -8.14
CA ALA A 48 7.13 1.14 -7.95
C ALA A 48 6.91 0.53 -6.54
N HIS A 49 6.82 1.36 -5.51
CA HIS A 49 6.47 0.93 -4.15
C HIS A 49 5.08 0.30 -4.11
N LEU A 50 4.06 0.95 -4.66
CA LEU A 50 2.69 0.44 -4.69
C LEU A 50 2.54 -0.83 -5.54
N ALA A 51 3.45 -1.07 -6.48
CA ALA A 51 3.49 -2.32 -7.24
C ALA A 51 3.93 -3.53 -6.40
N THR A 52 4.60 -3.32 -5.28
CA THR A 52 5.24 -4.41 -4.52
C THR A 52 4.74 -4.55 -3.09
N ILE A 53 4.17 -3.50 -2.51
CA ILE A 53 3.80 -3.51 -1.09
C ILE A 53 2.67 -4.50 -0.75
N ASP A 54 1.89 -4.93 -1.74
CA ASP A 54 0.90 -6.00 -1.55
C ASP A 54 1.54 -7.38 -1.28
N ILE A 55 2.82 -7.58 -1.66
CA ILE A 55 3.55 -8.86 -1.46
C ILE A 55 3.67 -9.23 0.02
N PRO A 56 4.26 -8.38 0.90
CA PRO A 56 4.37 -8.73 2.32
C PRO A 56 3.00 -8.88 3.00
N VAL A 57 1.98 -8.17 2.56
CA VAL A 57 0.62 -8.31 3.09
C VAL A 57 0.01 -9.63 2.66
N GLY A 58 0.15 -10.03 1.39
CA GLY A 58 -0.26 -11.34 0.90
C GLY A 58 0.44 -12.50 1.64
N ASN A 59 1.74 -12.39 1.89
CA ASN A 59 2.49 -13.36 2.68
C ASN A 59 1.97 -13.47 4.12
N MET A 60 1.60 -12.36 4.73
CA MET A 60 0.97 -12.34 6.06
C MET A 60 -0.36 -13.12 6.05
N PHE A 61 -1.21 -12.95 5.02
CA PHE A 61 -2.47 -13.68 4.89
C PHE A 61 -2.23 -15.17 4.68
N ALA A 62 -1.25 -15.53 3.84
CA ALA A 62 -0.87 -16.93 3.64
C ALA A 62 -0.42 -17.57 4.95
N ALA A 63 0.39 -16.90 5.76
CA ALA A 63 0.82 -17.39 7.07
C ALA A 63 -0.35 -17.52 8.06
N MET A 64 -1.31 -16.59 8.06
CA MET A 64 -2.52 -16.69 8.89
C MET A 64 -3.35 -17.94 8.52
N HIS A 65 -3.50 -18.25 7.24
CA HIS A 65 -4.23 -19.45 6.79
C HIS A 65 -3.49 -20.74 7.11
N ALA A 66 -2.17 -20.73 7.02
CA ALA A 66 -1.33 -21.88 7.39
C ALA A 66 -1.24 -22.10 8.90
N GLN A 67 -1.80 -21.19 9.72
CA GLN A 67 -1.64 -21.16 11.19
C GLN A 67 -0.18 -21.07 11.64
N GLU A 68 0.69 -20.58 10.76
CA GLU A 68 2.10 -20.38 11.06
C GLU A 68 2.31 -19.01 11.72
N PRO A 69 3.27 -18.87 12.65
CA PRO A 69 3.61 -17.57 13.19
C PRO A 69 4.18 -16.70 12.04
N THR A 70 3.59 -15.52 11.85
CA THR A 70 4.11 -14.56 10.86
C THR A 70 5.55 -14.21 11.25
N PRO A 71 6.56 -14.46 10.39
CA PRO A 71 7.92 -14.17 10.75
C PRO A 71 8.11 -12.64 10.88
N ALA A 72 8.28 -12.19 12.12
CA ALA A 72 8.70 -10.81 12.41
C ALA A 72 10.19 -10.58 12.12
N ARG A 73 10.87 -11.58 11.53
CA ARG A 73 12.31 -11.55 11.27
C ARG A 73 12.63 -12.04 9.88
N THR A 74 13.73 -11.53 9.31
CA THR A 74 14.28 -12.02 8.04
C THR A 74 14.95 -13.39 8.22
N ALA A 75 15.28 -14.07 7.11
CA ALA A 75 16.06 -15.29 7.13
C ALA A 75 17.41 -15.17 7.87
N GLU A 76 17.92 -13.94 8.05
CA GLU A 76 19.12 -13.61 8.80
C GLU A 76 18.88 -13.31 10.29
N ASP A 77 17.69 -13.63 10.80
CA ASP A 77 17.24 -13.34 12.19
C ASP A 77 17.28 -11.85 12.59
N LYS A 78 17.22 -10.96 11.61
CA LYS A 78 17.13 -9.51 11.83
C LYS A 78 15.67 -9.07 11.85
N PRO A 79 15.32 -7.98 12.61
CA PRO A 79 14.02 -7.36 12.49
C PRO A 79 13.73 -6.99 11.04
N PHE A 80 12.50 -7.24 10.58
CA PHE A 80 12.07 -6.79 9.26
C PHE A 80 11.91 -5.26 9.27
N GLU A 81 12.79 -4.58 8.54
CA GLU A 81 12.75 -3.12 8.39
C GLU A 81 12.04 -2.78 7.08
N VAL A 82 10.81 -2.31 7.20
CA VAL A 82 9.91 -2.05 6.06
C VAL A 82 10.49 -1.00 5.10
N ASP A 83 11.10 0.05 5.63
CA ASP A 83 11.67 1.12 4.80
C ASP A 83 12.82 0.57 3.93
N SER A 84 13.75 -0.17 4.53
CA SER A 84 14.87 -0.78 3.80
C SER A 84 14.39 -1.80 2.76
N TRP A 85 13.30 -2.50 3.05
CA TRP A 85 12.68 -3.41 2.09
C TRP A 85 12.09 -2.63 0.93
N ASN A 86 11.32 -1.57 1.20
CA ASN A 86 10.71 -0.69 0.20
C ASN A 86 11.79 -0.09 -0.72
N ASP A 87 12.86 0.48 -0.16
CA ASP A 87 13.94 1.07 -0.94
C ASP A 87 14.59 0.07 -1.91
N ARG A 88 14.80 -1.17 -1.46
CA ARG A 88 15.32 -2.24 -2.34
C ARG A 88 14.34 -2.60 -3.46
N GLN A 89 13.04 -2.64 -3.17
CA GLN A 89 12.03 -2.94 -4.19
C GLN A 89 11.93 -1.82 -5.23
N VAL A 90 11.98 -0.58 -4.80
CA VAL A 90 12.00 0.60 -5.67
C VAL A 90 13.26 0.59 -6.55
N GLU A 91 14.43 0.40 -5.96
CA GLU A 91 15.71 0.36 -6.69
C GLU A 91 15.73 -0.74 -7.76
N ALA A 92 15.21 -1.92 -7.45
CA ALA A 92 15.15 -3.03 -8.39
C ALA A 92 14.31 -2.73 -9.65
N ARG A 93 13.38 -1.75 -9.54
CA ARG A 93 12.46 -1.35 -10.64
C ARG A 93 12.84 -0.05 -11.31
N ARG A 94 13.97 0.52 -10.95
CA ARG A 94 14.41 1.83 -11.47
C ARG A 94 14.46 1.91 -12.99
N ASN A 95 14.77 0.81 -13.67
CA ASN A 95 14.88 0.72 -15.12
C ASN A 95 13.64 0.14 -15.81
N HIS A 96 12.60 -0.22 -15.05
CA HIS A 96 11.35 -0.68 -15.64
C HIS A 96 10.57 0.49 -16.25
N SER A 97 9.86 0.24 -17.33
CA SER A 97 8.87 1.18 -17.85
C SER A 97 7.67 1.32 -16.91
N LEU A 98 6.90 2.40 -17.04
CA LEU A 98 5.67 2.58 -16.27
C LEU A 98 4.72 1.39 -16.44
N GLU A 99 4.53 0.91 -17.68
CA GLU A 99 3.61 -0.19 -17.97
C GLU A 99 4.07 -1.52 -17.36
N GLU A 100 5.38 -1.80 -17.31
CA GLU A 100 5.92 -2.97 -16.62
C GLU A 100 5.63 -2.91 -15.11
N VAL A 101 5.79 -1.74 -14.51
CA VAL A 101 5.51 -1.52 -13.08
C VAL A 101 4.00 -1.65 -12.79
N LEU A 102 3.14 -1.08 -13.63
CA LEU A 102 1.69 -1.19 -13.48
C LEU A 102 1.19 -2.62 -13.70
N ALA A 103 1.76 -3.36 -14.66
CA ALA A 103 1.45 -4.76 -14.86
C ALA A 103 1.85 -5.62 -13.64
N GLU A 104 2.98 -5.31 -13.02
CA GLU A 104 3.39 -5.95 -11.76
C GLU A 104 2.41 -5.61 -10.64
N ALA A 105 2.02 -4.33 -10.49
CA ALA A 105 1.03 -3.88 -9.52
C ALA A 105 -0.30 -4.62 -9.63
N ALA A 106 -0.80 -4.79 -10.86
CA ALA A 106 -2.03 -5.54 -11.11
C ALA A 106 -1.89 -7.02 -10.69
N ARG A 107 -0.75 -7.64 -10.97
CA ARG A 107 -0.49 -9.04 -10.60
C ARG A 107 -0.41 -9.22 -9.08
N THR A 108 0.38 -8.40 -8.37
CA THR A 108 0.51 -8.51 -6.91
C THR A 108 -0.80 -8.21 -6.18
N ARG A 109 -1.62 -7.26 -6.70
CA ARG A 109 -2.96 -7.00 -6.20
C ARG A 109 -3.88 -8.20 -6.40
N ALA A 110 -3.88 -8.84 -7.57
CA ALA A 110 -4.68 -10.04 -7.82
C ALA A 110 -4.30 -11.19 -6.88
N GLU A 111 -3.01 -11.38 -6.61
CA GLU A 111 -2.51 -12.36 -5.63
C GLU A 111 -3.03 -12.05 -4.21
N LEU A 112 -2.95 -10.78 -3.77
CA LEU A 112 -3.51 -10.33 -2.50
C LEU A 112 -5.02 -10.61 -2.41
N MET A 113 -5.78 -10.24 -3.45
CA MET A 113 -7.23 -10.48 -3.52
C MET A 113 -7.58 -11.97 -3.41
N ALA A 114 -6.79 -12.85 -4.01
CA ALA A 114 -6.99 -14.30 -3.92
C ALA A 114 -6.89 -14.81 -2.47
N HIS A 115 -6.04 -14.18 -1.63
CA HIS A 115 -6.00 -14.47 -0.20
C HIS A 115 -7.18 -13.86 0.56
N MET A 116 -7.71 -12.72 0.12
CA MET A 116 -8.79 -12.03 0.81
C MET A 116 -10.15 -12.70 0.63
N VAL A 117 -10.46 -13.22 -0.56
CA VAL A 117 -11.79 -13.79 -0.87
C VAL A 117 -12.18 -14.97 0.01
N VAL A 118 -11.23 -15.61 0.69
CA VAL A 118 -11.45 -16.75 1.58
C VAL A 118 -11.49 -16.36 3.07
N LEU A 119 -11.30 -15.09 3.40
CA LEU A 119 -11.40 -14.60 4.78
C LEU A 119 -12.83 -14.75 5.31
N THR A 120 -12.90 -15.08 6.59
CA THR A 120 -14.15 -15.23 7.36
C THR A 120 -14.38 -14.06 8.32
N ASP A 121 -15.57 -13.97 8.89
CA ASP A 121 -15.86 -12.99 9.95
C ASP A 121 -14.97 -13.24 11.20
N ASP A 122 -14.66 -14.50 11.51
CA ASP A 122 -13.74 -14.85 12.60
C ASP A 122 -12.32 -14.36 12.31
N ASP A 123 -11.86 -14.44 11.05
CA ASP A 123 -10.56 -13.89 10.66
C ASP A 123 -10.54 -12.37 10.84
N LEU A 124 -11.59 -11.67 10.43
CA LEU A 124 -11.72 -10.21 10.59
C LEU A 124 -11.72 -9.76 12.05
N ALA A 125 -12.24 -10.60 12.96
CA ALA A 125 -12.29 -10.33 14.40
C ALA A 125 -10.95 -10.56 15.11
N ARG A 126 -10.00 -11.27 14.48
CA ARG A 126 -8.68 -11.55 15.10
C ARG A 126 -7.93 -10.26 15.38
N MET A 127 -7.18 -10.27 16.50
CA MET A 127 -6.25 -9.19 16.83
C MET A 127 -4.91 -9.44 16.15
N MET A 128 -4.44 -8.41 15.43
CA MET A 128 -3.11 -8.37 14.85
C MET A 128 -2.14 -7.70 15.81
N LYS A 129 -1.00 -8.34 16.05
CA LYS A 129 0.09 -7.79 16.86
C LYS A 129 1.20 -7.29 15.95
N PHE A 130 1.47 -6.01 16.04
CA PHE A 130 2.65 -5.40 15.46
C PHE A 130 3.71 -5.22 16.53
N GLY A 131 4.89 -5.80 16.32
CA GLY A 131 5.99 -5.78 17.30
C GLY A 131 6.72 -4.45 17.43
N GLY A 132 6.35 -3.48 16.61
CA GLY A 132 7.04 -2.19 16.50
C GLY A 132 8.26 -2.25 15.57
N ASP A 133 8.74 -1.09 15.19
CA ASP A 133 9.99 -0.89 14.45
C ASP A 133 10.71 0.38 14.97
N SER A 134 11.73 0.85 14.24
CA SER A 134 12.49 2.06 14.63
C SER A 134 11.64 3.34 14.71
N LYS A 135 10.47 3.37 14.05
CA LYS A 135 9.60 4.55 13.94
C LYS A 135 8.25 4.37 14.66
N ARG A 136 7.81 3.13 14.90
CA ARG A 136 6.47 2.81 15.40
C ARG A 136 6.54 1.94 16.65
N ALA A 137 5.82 2.33 17.68
CA ALA A 137 5.67 1.53 18.90
C ALA A 137 4.91 0.22 18.62
N PRO A 138 5.12 -0.82 19.43
CA PRO A 138 4.28 -2.02 19.39
C PRO A 138 2.80 -1.66 19.53
N SER A 139 1.95 -2.34 18.78
CA SER A 139 0.50 -2.11 18.80
C SER A 139 -0.27 -3.40 18.56
N GLU A 140 -1.54 -3.40 18.93
CA GLU A 140 -2.47 -4.48 18.67
C GLU A 140 -3.78 -3.88 18.16
N ILE A 141 -4.22 -4.32 16.98
CA ILE A 141 -5.43 -3.81 16.32
C ILE A 141 -6.25 -4.96 15.73
N PRO A 142 -7.60 -4.82 15.65
CA PRO A 142 -8.42 -5.78 14.92
C PRO A 142 -7.98 -5.88 13.46
N PHE A 143 -7.97 -7.10 12.92
CA PHE A 143 -7.58 -7.32 11.52
C PHE A 143 -8.47 -6.55 10.53
N ALA A 144 -9.78 -6.47 10.80
CA ALA A 144 -10.69 -5.64 10.01
C ALA A 144 -10.25 -4.16 9.98
N SER A 145 -9.72 -3.62 11.08
CA SER A 145 -9.22 -2.24 11.13
C SER A 145 -7.93 -2.07 10.32
N TYR A 146 -7.05 -3.06 10.37
CA TYR A 146 -5.85 -3.08 9.52
C TYR A 146 -6.21 -3.06 8.04
N LEU A 147 -7.14 -3.91 7.60
CA LEU A 147 -7.57 -3.98 6.20
C LEU A 147 -8.22 -2.67 5.71
N ARG A 148 -9.07 -2.04 6.55
CA ARG A 148 -9.65 -0.72 6.23
C ARG A 148 -8.58 0.36 6.09
N GLY A 149 -7.53 0.33 6.93
CA GLY A 149 -6.36 1.20 6.77
C GLY A 149 -5.61 0.91 5.47
N TRP A 150 -5.47 -0.39 5.13
CA TRP A 150 -4.82 -0.82 3.89
C TRP A 150 -5.55 -0.33 2.63
N CYS A 151 -6.88 -0.24 2.65
CA CYS A 151 -7.67 0.34 1.55
C CYS A 151 -7.24 1.78 1.20
N LYS A 152 -6.69 2.52 2.16
CA LYS A 152 -6.26 3.91 1.96
C LYS A 152 -4.81 4.05 1.48
N HIS A 153 -4.09 2.96 1.27
CA HIS A 153 -2.66 3.00 0.96
C HIS A 153 -2.38 3.67 -0.40
N ASP A 154 -3.11 3.30 -1.45
CA ASP A 154 -2.99 3.94 -2.77
C ASP A 154 -3.34 5.45 -2.70
N PRO A 155 -4.48 5.89 -2.12
CA PRO A 155 -4.79 7.31 -1.91
C PRO A 155 -3.76 8.08 -1.08
N MET A 156 -3.20 7.47 -0.02
CA MET A 156 -2.18 8.12 0.81
C MET A 156 -0.92 8.45 -0.01
N HIS A 157 -0.44 7.50 -0.81
CA HIS A 157 0.73 7.75 -1.66
C HIS A 157 0.43 8.62 -2.87
N ALA A 158 -0.80 8.62 -3.39
CA ALA A 158 -1.22 9.62 -4.37
C ALA A 158 -1.14 11.05 -3.77
N LEU A 159 -1.51 11.22 -2.50
CA LEU A 159 -1.34 12.48 -1.79
C LEU A 159 0.14 12.86 -1.64
N ASP A 160 1.03 11.91 -1.34
CA ASP A 160 2.47 12.17 -1.29
C ASP A 160 3.00 12.67 -2.64
N MET A 161 2.63 11.98 -3.73
CA MET A 161 3.00 12.36 -5.10
C MET A 161 2.47 13.75 -5.48
N SER A 162 1.29 14.13 -4.98
CA SER A 162 0.65 15.42 -5.29
C SER A 162 1.50 16.63 -4.91
N ARG A 163 2.41 16.49 -3.95
CA ARG A 163 3.34 17.56 -3.54
C ARG A 163 4.34 17.92 -4.65
N ALA A 164 4.68 16.97 -5.52
CA ALA A 164 5.50 17.20 -6.71
C ALA A 164 4.67 17.55 -7.94
N LEU A 165 3.35 17.46 -7.85
CA LEU A 165 2.42 17.53 -8.99
C LEU A 165 1.28 18.56 -8.71
N PRO A 166 1.59 19.85 -8.46
CA PRO A 166 0.58 20.84 -8.07
C PRO A 166 -0.51 21.02 -9.13
N ASP A 167 -0.18 20.86 -10.42
CA ASP A 167 -1.12 20.99 -11.52
C ASP A 167 -2.06 19.78 -11.68
N ARG A 168 -1.81 18.69 -10.95
CA ARG A 168 -2.59 17.45 -10.97
C ARG A 168 -3.52 17.29 -9.77
N GLN A 169 -3.55 18.20 -8.82
CA GLN A 169 -4.34 18.08 -7.59
C GLN A 169 -5.83 17.90 -7.84
N ALA A 170 -6.38 18.52 -8.89
CA ALA A 170 -7.79 18.35 -9.24
C ALA A 170 -8.16 16.90 -9.59
N ALA A 171 -7.26 16.13 -10.20
CA ALA A 171 -7.48 14.71 -10.49
C ALA A 171 -7.51 13.83 -9.25
N LEU A 172 -6.86 14.27 -8.17
CA LEU A 172 -6.74 13.56 -6.89
C LEU A 172 -7.76 14.03 -5.84
N ALA A 173 -8.45 15.16 -6.10
CA ALA A 173 -9.41 15.77 -5.18
C ALA A 173 -10.45 14.79 -4.58
N PRO A 174 -11.02 13.82 -5.33
CA PRO A 174 -11.96 12.85 -4.78
C PRO A 174 -11.42 12.00 -3.62
N TRP A 175 -10.09 11.87 -3.49
CA TRP A 175 -9.48 11.17 -2.35
C TRP A 175 -9.26 12.09 -1.15
N PHE A 176 -9.12 13.40 -1.37
CA PHE A 176 -8.79 14.36 -0.31
C PHE A 176 -9.97 14.62 0.64
N ASP A 177 -11.19 14.28 0.25
CA ASP A 177 -12.38 14.37 1.11
C ASP A 177 -12.51 13.18 2.09
N ASP A 178 -11.70 12.14 1.95
CA ASP A 178 -11.70 11.00 2.87
C ASP A 178 -11.09 11.39 4.24
N PRO A 179 -11.79 11.18 5.37
CA PRO A 179 -11.29 11.57 6.70
C PRO A 179 -9.95 10.92 7.09
N VAL A 180 -9.67 9.69 6.62
CA VAL A 180 -8.41 8.98 6.89
C VAL A 180 -7.28 9.67 6.14
N ILE A 181 -7.51 10.04 4.88
CA ILE A 181 -6.51 10.76 4.06
C ILE A 181 -6.26 12.17 4.63
N GLN A 182 -7.31 12.87 5.09
CA GLN A 182 -7.15 14.15 5.78
C GLN A 182 -6.33 14.01 7.08
N GLY A 183 -6.55 12.94 7.84
CA GLY A 183 -5.76 12.62 9.03
C GLY A 183 -4.28 12.39 8.70
N TYR A 184 -4.01 11.62 7.65
CA TYR A 184 -2.66 11.41 7.14
C TYR A 184 -1.98 12.72 6.72
N GLN A 185 -2.69 13.55 5.95
CA GLN A 185 -2.18 14.86 5.52
C GLN A 185 -1.82 15.77 6.70
N LYS A 186 -2.64 15.79 7.75
CA LYS A 186 -2.35 16.58 8.97
C LYS A 186 -1.10 16.07 9.67
N ALA A 187 -0.94 14.76 9.80
CA ALA A 187 0.22 14.14 10.43
C ALA A 187 1.53 14.42 9.68
N MET A 188 1.46 14.56 8.35
CA MET A 188 2.64 14.86 7.53
C MET A 188 3.04 16.34 7.53
N ASN A 189 2.12 17.25 7.88
CA ASN A 189 2.36 18.71 7.87
C ASN A 189 2.67 19.28 9.28
N GLY A 190 2.60 18.47 10.31
CA GLY A 190 2.91 18.85 11.71
C GLY A 190 4.26 18.40 12.13
#